data_d7b6aff152c856083196f770bcd5934c
#
_entry.id   d7b6aff152c856083196f770bcd5934c
#
_cell.length_a   1.000
_cell.length_b   1.000
_cell.length_c   1.000
_cell.angle_alpha   90.00
_cell.angle_beta   90.00
_cell.angle_gamma   90.00
#
_symmetry.space_group_name_H-M   'P 1'
#
loop_
_entity.id
_entity.type
_entity.pdbx_description
1 polymer ?
#
loop_
_entity_poly.entity_id
_entity_poly.type
_entity_poly.pdbx_seq_one_letter_code
_entity_poly.pdbx_strand_id
1 'polypeptide(L)'
;MVLRGQPQPAAPLSIDLADALNRARAYNPQFLAAGIAASLAREDKVQAKAALFPTLEAVNGYTYTQGNGTPEGVFIQNNGVHVYDEQAAVHAEVFSFGKQAQYRQTIAAEAAARARQDIARRGLAATVITSYYGLVTAQRRLKNAQRSLDEARTFEDITRKQEQGGEAARADVVKAQITRTQRERELAETQANVEKAKLALAVVIFQDLNQPFTVVDDLQPDAPVTPVPEIQKQALANSPDLRAAQSSMQQASFGITAARAGYLPTFSVDYFYGIDAHEYAVRDPEGHRNLGNVVQGTVTVPVWNWGATGSKVRQAQLQRQQAELDLRFAQRQIEANTNTYYLEAQIARVQIESLRTSASLAEESLRLTLLRYQAGEATALEVVDSQSTAADARNAYDDGLARYRLAQGNIEILTGRY
;
A
#
# COMPACT_ATOMS: atom_id res chain seq x y z
N MET A 1 -43.56 -28.78 -14.16
CA MET A 1 -43.21 -27.34 -13.98
C MET A 1 -42.71 -27.17 -12.55
N VAL A 2 -41.39 -27.30 -12.37
CA VAL A 2 -40.75 -27.26 -11.05
C VAL A 2 -40.48 -25.79 -10.73
N LEU A 3 -41.17 -25.24 -9.76
CA LEU A 3 -40.92 -23.89 -9.21
C LEU A 3 -39.51 -23.90 -8.59
N ARG A 4 -38.53 -23.25 -9.26
CA ARG A 4 -37.25 -22.91 -8.67
C ARG A 4 -37.52 -21.97 -7.50
N GLY A 5 -37.30 -22.45 -6.27
CA GLY A 5 -37.31 -21.60 -5.08
C GLY A 5 -36.36 -20.43 -5.28
N GLN A 6 -36.84 -19.21 -4.99
CA GLN A 6 -35.99 -18.03 -4.92
C GLN A 6 -34.89 -18.28 -3.89
N PRO A 7 -33.62 -17.96 -4.17
CA PRO A 7 -32.56 -18.09 -3.17
C PRO A 7 -32.93 -17.19 -1.97
N GLN A 8 -33.02 -17.79 -0.82
CA GLN A 8 -33.18 -17.08 0.45
C GLN A 8 -32.03 -16.08 0.57
N PRO A 9 -32.25 -14.79 0.88
CA PRO A 9 -31.16 -13.84 1.05
C PRO A 9 -30.23 -14.37 2.13
N ALA A 10 -28.97 -14.58 1.77
CA ALA A 10 -27.94 -15.02 2.71
C ALA A 10 -27.90 -14.00 3.88
N ALA A 11 -27.83 -14.51 5.10
CA ALA A 11 -27.69 -13.66 6.29
C ALA A 11 -26.47 -12.72 6.08
N PRO A 12 -26.56 -11.42 6.45
CA PRO A 12 -25.47 -10.50 6.27
C PRO A 12 -24.24 -11.00 7.00
N LEU A 13 -23.11 -10.98 6.30
CA LEU A 13 -21.82 -11.43 6.82
C LEU A 13 -21.38 -10.50 7.95
N SER A 14 -21.16 -11.03 9.16
CA SER A 14 -20.60 -10.25 10.26
C SER A 14 -19.08 -10.22 10.16
N ILE A 15 -18.48 -9.05 10.09
CA ILE A 15 -17.07 -8.82 9.87
C ILE A 15 -16.47 -8.13 11.09
N ASP A 16 -15.45 -8.71 11.69
CA ASP A 16 -14.59 -8.05 12.66
C ASP A 16 -13.38 -7.38 11.97
N LEU A 17 -12.58 -6.63 12.71
CA LEU A 17 -11.41 -5.94 12.17
C LEU A 17 -10.38 -6.91 11.58
N ALA A 18 -10.18 -8.08 12.20
CA ALA A 18 -9.22 -9.08 11.73
C ALA A 18 -9.66 -9.69 10.39
N ASP A 19 -10.95 -10.01 10.26
CA ASP A 19 -11.54 -10.50 8.99
C ASP A 19 -11.46 -9.43 7.89
N ALA A 20 -11.76 -8.16 8.23
CA ALA A 20 -11.63 -7.03 7.29
C ALA A 20 -10.19 -6.88 6.75
N LEU A 21 -9.18 -6.98 7.62
CA LEU A 21 -7.77 -6.93 7.25
C LEU A 21 -7.37 -8.11 6.35
N ASN A 22 -7.83 -9.32 6.65
CA ASN A 22 -7.52 -10.51 5.84
C ASN A 22 -8.15 -10.42 4.45
N ARG A 23 -9.39 -9.95 4.33
CA ARG A 23 -10.07 -9.73 3.06
C ARG A 23 -9.38 -8.64 2.24
N ALA A 24 -9.02 -7.52 2.87
CA ALA A 24 -8.31 -6.45 2.19
C ALA A 24 -6.98 -6.94 1.58
N ARG A 25 -6.22 -7.78 2.28
CA ARG A 25 -4.98 -8.39 1.76
C ARG A 25 -5.23 -9.27 0.54
N ALA A 26 -6.37 -9.96 0.48
CA ALA A 26 -6.71 -10.83 -0.64
C ALA A 26 -7.15 -10.06 -1.89
N TYR A 27 -7.79 -8.91 -1.74
CA TYR A 27 -8.50 -8.26 -2.84
C TYR A 27 -7.98 -6.86 -3.19
N ASN A 28 -7.21 -6.18 -2.33
CA ASN A 28 -6.78 -4.81 -2.60
C ASN A 28 -5.75 -4.73 -3.73
N PRO A 29 -6.05 -4.01 -4.85
CA PRO A 29 -5.18 -3.97 -6.02
C PRO A 29 -3.82 -3.33 -5.75
N GLN A 30 -3.72 -2.34 -4.87
CA GLN A 30 -2.46 -1.64 -4.56
C GLN A 30 -1.51 -2.55 -3.80
N PHE A 31 -2.01 -3.34 -2.84
CA PHE A 31 -1.21 -4.34 -2.14
C PHE A 31 -0.75 -5.46 -3.07
N LEU A 32 -1.65 -5.97 -3.92
CA LEU A 32 -1.32 -7.00 -4.92
C LEU A 32 -0.29 -6.49 -5.93
N ALA A 33 -0.41 -5.25 -6.40
CA ALA A 33 0.57 -4.62 -7.29
C ALA A 33 1.96 -4.52 -6.64
N ALA A 34 2.04 -4.18 -5.35
CA ALA A 34 3.30 -4.18 -4.62
C ALA A 34 3.93 -5.58 -4.51
N GLY A 35 3.11 -6.63 -4.37
CA GLY A 35 3.55 -8.03 -4.42
C GLY A 35 4.10 -8.43 -5.79
N ILE A 36 3.44 -8.01 -6.87
CA ILE A 36 3.92 -8.21 -8.25
C ILE A 36 5.25 -7.48 -8.46
N ALA A 37 5.40 -6.24 -7.98
CA ALA A 37 6.64 -5.50 -8.09
C ALA A 37 7.82 -6.19 -7.35
N ALA A 38 7.56 -6.79 -6.18
CA ALA A 38 8.55 -7.60 -5.47
C ALA A 38 8.92 -8.88 -6.24
N SER A 39 7.94 -9.50 -6.92
CA SER A 39 8.18 -10.67 -7.77
C SER A 39 9.00 -10.32 -9.02
N LEU A 40 8.73 -9.18 -9.66
CA LEU A 40 9.52 -8.68 -10.78
C LEU A 40 10.98 -8.44 -10.37
N ALA A 41 11.22 -7.77 -9.24
CA ALA A 41 12.57 -7.56 -8.74
C ALA A 41 13.30 -8.88 -8.40
N ARG A 42 12.57 -9.93 -8.04
CA ARG A 42 13.12 -11.28 -7.87
C ARG A 42 13.55 -11.87 -9.21
N GLU A 43 12.75 -11.73 -10.26
CA GLU A 43 13.11 -12.21 -11.60
C GLU A 43 14.29 -11.42 -12.18
N ASP A 44 14.36 -10.10 -11.94
CA ASP A 44 15.55 -9.30 -12.31
C ASP A 44 16.84 -9.85 -11.67
N LYS A 45 16.76 -10.29 -10.41
CA LYS A 45 17.89 -10.96 -9.73
C LYS A 45 18.22 -12.30 -10.38
N VAL A 46 17.22 -13.10 -10.79
CA VAL A 46 17.43 -14.38 -11.49
C VAL A 46 18.14 -14.12 -12.81
N GLN A 47 17.70 -13.14 -13.59
CA GLN A 47 18.32 -12.75 -14.84
C GLN A 47 19.77 -12.25 -14.65
N ALA A 48 20.00 -11.38 -13.66
CA ALA A 48 21.35 -10.89 -13.35
C ALA A 48 22.28 -12.01 -12.86
N LYS A 49 21.74 -13.02 -12.18
CA LYS A 49 22.50 -14.24 -11.82
C LYS A 49 22.81 -15.09 -13.05
N ALA A 50 21.82 -15.29 -13.93
CA ALA A 50 21.98 -16.06 -15.15
C ALA A 50 23.07 -15.42 -16.09
N ALA A 51 23.13 -14.09 -16.14
CA ALA A 51 24.15 -13.36 -16.90
C ALA A 51 25.59 -13.59 -16.42
N LEU A 52 25.81 -14.25 -15.27
CA LEU A 52 27.13 -14.69 -14.80
C LEU A 52 27.56 -16.03 -15.36
N PHE A 53 26.67 -16.78 -16.01
CA PHE A 53 26.94 -18.10 -16.59
C PHE A 53 27.14 -17.99 -18.09
N PRO A 54 27.80 -18.99 -18.70
CA PRO A 54 27.94 -19.06 -20.15
C PRO A 54 26.57 -19.12 -20.84
N THR A 55 26.46 -18.45 -22.00
CA THR A 55 25.33 -18.58 -22.90
C THR A 55 25.66 -19.59 -24.00
N LEU A 56 24.67 -20.34 -24.46
CA LEU A 56 24.76 -21.22 -25.61
C LEU A 56 23.78 -20.72 -26.67
N GLU A 57 24.29 -20.46 -27.86
CA GLU A 57 23.52 -19.94 -28.98
C GLU A 57 23.76 -20.81 -30.21
N ALA A 58 22.76 -20.96 -31.09
CA ALA A 58 22.90 -21.49 -32.41
C ALA A 58 22.93 -20.35 -33.40
N VAL A 59 24.01 -20.21 -34.11
CA VAL A 59 24.20 -19.19 -35.15
C VAL A 59 23.95 -19.86 -36.49
N ASN A 60 23.02 -19.31 -37.28
CA ASN A 60 22.72 -19.74 -38.64
C ASN A 60 22.80 -18.51 -39.52
N GLY A 61 23.81 -18.41 -40.32
CA GLY A 61 24.10 -17.28 -41.16
C GLY A 61 24.42 -17.65 -42.62
N TYR A 62 23.94 -16.85 -43.52
CA TYR A 62 24.38 -16.91 -44.91
C TYR A 62 24.76 -15.53 -45.36
N THR A 63 26.01 -15.38 -45.82
CA THR A 63 26.53 -14.12 -46.36
C THR A 63 26.84 -14.28 -47.85
N TYR A 64 26.26 -13.40 -48.65
CA TYR A 64 26.66 -13.23 -50.06
C TYR A 64 27.46 -11.98 -50.18
N THR A 65 28.69 -12.12 -50.73
CA THR A 65 29.58 -10.98 -50.99
C THR A 65 29.88 -10.94 -52.47
N GLN A 66 29.78 -9.76 -53.09
CA GLN A 66 30.09 -9.58 -54.49
C GLN A 66 31.58 -9.89 -54.74
N GLY A 67 31.88 -10.76 -55.70
CA GLY A 67 33.23 -11.07 -56.12
C GLY A 67 33.93 -9.85 -56.73
N ASN A 68 35.22 -9.69 -56.48
CA ASN A 68 36.06 -8.59 -57.03
C ASN A 68 36.73 -8.93 -58.35
N GLY A 69 36.33 -10.01 -59.02
CA GLY A 69 36.89 -10.44 -60.31
C GLY A 69 38.16 -11.27 -60.22
N THR A 70 38.62 -11.61 -59.01
CA THR A 70 39.71 -12.59 -58.79
C THR A 70 39.09 -13.94 -58.31
N PRO A 71 39.72 -15.10 -58.61
CA PRO A 71 39.14 -16.41 -58.23
C PRO A 71 38.90 -16.57 -56.73
N GLU A 72 39.69 -15.89 -55.89
CA GLU A 72 39.63 -16.01 -54.42
C GLU A 72 39.26 -14.69 -53.74
N GLY A 73 39.10 -13.59 -54.50
CA GLY A 73 38.91 -12.27 -53.94
C GLY A 73 37.47 -11.87 -53.84
N VAL A 74 37.09 -11.37 -52.68
CA VAL A 74 35.78 -10.73 -52.39
C VAL A 74 36.00 -9.31 -51.89
N PHE A 75 34.98 -8.45 -52.03
CA PHE A 75 35.11 -7.04 -51.70
C PHE A 75 35.42 -6.77 -50.21
N ILE A 76 34.92 -7.63 -49.32
CA ILE A 76 35.00 -7.40 -47.85
C ILE A 76 35.62 -8.58 -47.11
N GLN A 77 35.41 -9.83 -47.56
CA GLN A 77 35.84 -11.04 -46.87
C GLN A 77 36.60 -12.00 -47.81
N ASN A 78 37.63 -12.65 -47.29
CA ASN A 78 38.46 -13.60 -48.06
C ASN A 78 37.90 -15.04 -48.06
N ASN A 79 36.74 -15.29 -47.44
CA ASN A 79 36.15 -16.62 -47.28
C ASN A 79 35.28 -17.08 -48.47
N GLY A 80 35.29 -16.32 -49.57
CA GLY A 80 34.53 -16.63 -50.78
C GLY A 80 33.28 -15.75 -50.99
N VAL A 81 32.61 -15.92 -52.14
CA VAL A 81 31.41 -15.18 -52.54
C VAL A 81 30.20 -15.58 -51.68
N HIS A 82 30.13 -16.82 -51.27
CA HIS A 82 29.13 -17.40 -50.44
C HIS A 82 29.78 -17.89 -49.15
N VAL A 83 29.26 -17.52 -47.99
CA VAL A 83 29.74 -17.98 -46.69
C VAL A 83 28.51 -18.53 -45.90
N TYR A 84 28.62 -19.75 -45.48
CA TYR A 84 27.68 -20.42 -44.62
C TYR A 84 28.26 -20.49 -43.21
N ASP A 85 27.54 -19.91 -42.25
CA ASP A 85 27.92 -19.86 -40.85
C ASP A 85 26.86 -20.63 -40.04
N GLU A 86 27.14 -21.90 -39.75
CA GLU A 86 26.22 -22.82 -39.02
C GLU A 86 26.96 -23.36 -37.81
N GLN A 87 26.85 -22.62 -36.67
CA GLN A 87 27.65 -22.88 -35.48
C GLN A 87 26.81 -22.95 -34.21
N ALA A 88 27.22 -23.82 -33.30
CA ALA A 88 26.91 -23.69 -31.89
C ALA A 88 27.99 -22.82 -31.23
N ALA A 89 27.57 -21.72 -30.62
CA ALA A 89 28.46 -20.76 -29.96
C ALA A 89 28.20 -20.76 -28.42
N VAL A 90 29.28 -20.96 -27.67
CA VAL A 90 29.26 -20.78 -26.19
C VAL A 90 30.06 -19.51 -25.88
N HIS A 91 29.40 -18.54 -25.25
CA HIS A 91 30.04 -17.31 -24.78
C HIS A 91 30.10 -17.27 -23.25
N ALA A 92 31.27 -17.01 -22.68
CA ALA A 92 31.44 -16.89 -21.22
C ALA A 92 32.31 -15.64 -20.89
N GLU A 93 31.77 -14.70 -20.13
CA GLU A 93 32.61 -13.69 -19.46
C GLU A 93 33.15 -14.28 -18.14
N VAL A 94 34.42 -14.71 -18.17
CA VAL A 94 35.05 -15.41 -17.03
C VAL A 94 35.29 -14.47 -15.85
N PHE A 95 35.65 -13.22 -16.11
CA PHE A 95 35.84 -12.18 -15.09
C PHE A 95 35.15 -10.88 -15.53
N SER A 96 34.00 -10.62 -14.94
CA SER A 96 33.29 -9.36 -15.13
C SER A 96 32.90 -8.79 -13.75
N PHE A 97 33.74 -7.84 -13.29
CA PHE A 97 33.42 -7.08 -12.06
C PHE A 97 32.10 -6.32 -12.19
N GLY A 98 31.75 -5.88 -13.38
CA GLY A 98 30.51 -5.19 -13.70
C GLY A 98 29.29 -6.07 -13.47
N LYS A 99 29.28 -7.30 -14.04
CA LYS A 99 28.18 -8.27 -13.86
C LYS A 99 28.03 -8.69 -12.40
N GLN A 100 29.15 -8.92 -11.68
CA GLN A 100 29.09 -9.24 -10.24
C GLN A 100 28.50 -8.09 -9.41
N ALA A 101 28.89 -6.85 -9.69
CA ALA A 101 28.34 -5.68 -9.01
C ALA A 101 26.86 -5.49 -9.35
N GLN A 102 26.46 -5.69 -10.61
CA GLN A 102 25.07 -5.67 -11.05
C GLN A 102 24.23 -6.72 -10.32
N TYR A 103 24.71 -7.96 -10.21
CA TYR A 103 24.01 -9.01 -9.47
C TYR A 103 23.81 -8.63 -7.99
N ARG A 104 24.84 -8.08 -7.32
CA ARG A 104 24.71 -7.57 -5.95
C ARG A 104 23.71 -6.41 -5.85
N GLN A 105 23.66 -5.55 -6.84
CA GLN A 105 22.72 -4.45 -6.93
C GLN A 105 21.28 -4.96 -7.04
N THR A 106 21.02 -6.01 -7.83
CA THR A 106 19.68 -6.61 -7.94
C THR A 106 19.27 -7.35 -6.67
N ILE A 107 20.19 -7.94 -5.90
CA ILE A 107 19.89 -8.48 -4.56
C ILE A 107 19.37 -7.39 -3.62
N ALA A 108 20.04 -6.23 -3.59
CA ALA A 108 19.60 -5.10 -2.77
C ALA A 108 18.28 -4.49 -3.29
N ALA A 109 18.08 -4.46 -4.61
CA ALA A 109 16.84 -4.01 -5.23
C ALA A 109 15.64 -4.92 -4.86
N GLU A 110 15.82 -6.25 -4.87
CA GLU A 110 14.80 -7.21 -4.41
C GLU A 110 14.45 -6.97 -2.94
N ALA A 111 15.46 -6.79 -2.07
CA ALA A 111 15.23 -6.51 -0.65
C ALA A 111 14.45 -5.20 -0.45
N ALA A 112 14.77 -4.15 -1.22
CA ALA A 112 14.02 -2.89 -1.21
C ALA A 112 12.57 -3.07 -1.69
N ALA A 113 12.35 -3.86 -2.76
CA ALA A 113 11.01 -4.13 -3.28
C ALA A 113 10.15 -4.91 -2.29
N ARG A 114 10.71 -5.90 -1.60
CA ARG A 114 10.02 -6.63 -0.51
C ARG A 114 9.65 -5.70 0.66
N ALA A 115 10.57 -4.82 1.05
CA ALA A 115 10.28 -3.86 2.10
C ALA A 115 9.16 -2.87 1.68
N ARG A 116 9.10 -2.47 0.39
CA ARG A 116 8.00 -1.66 -0.16
C ARG A 116 6.67 -2.41 -0.17
N GLN A 117 6.66 -3.73 -0.38
CA GLN A 117 5.46 -4.55 -0.21
C GLN A 117 4.98 -4.53 1.25
N ASP A 118 5.90 -4.60 2.23
CA ASP A 118 5.55 -4.46 3.65
C ASP A 118 5.01 -3.05 3.98
N ILE A 119 5.53 -1.99 3.35
CA ILE A 119 4.98 -0.62 3.45
C ILE A 119 3.55 -0.59 2.93
N ALA A 120 3.30 -1.17 1.75
CA ALA A 120 1.96 -1.25 1.17
C ALA A 120 0.99 -2.02 2.08
N ARG A 121 1.44 -3.12 2.72
CA ARG A 121 0.65 -3.86 3.71
C ARG A 121 0.24 -2.99 4.89
N ARG A 122 1.16 -2.17 5.43
CA ARG A 122 0.86 -1.25 6.53
C ARG A 122 -0.08 -0.13 6.12
N GLY A 123 0.12 0.45 4.95
CA GLY A 123 -0.78 1.45 4.39
C GLY A 123 -2.20 0.90 4.20
N LEU A 124 -2.31 -0.34 3.71
CA LEU A 124 -3.59 -1.04 3.61
C LEU A 124 -4.24 -1.22 4.99
N ALA A 125 -3.48 -1.67 6.00
CA ALA A 125 -4.00 -1.83 7.36
C ALA A 125 -4.52 -0.50 7.92
N ALA A 126 -3.81 0.61 7.73
CA ALA A 126 -4.26 1.94 8.13
C ALA A 126 -5.58 2.34 7.45
N THR A 127 -5.70 2.09 6.14
CA THR A 127 -6.92 2.37 5.38
C THR A 127 -8.10 1.54 5.89
N VAL A 128 -7.89 0.22 6.14
CA VAL A 128 -8.93 -0.67 6.66
C VAL A 128 -9.39 -0.22 8.04
N ILE A 129 -8.46 0.05 8.97
CA ILE A 129 -8.76 0.50 10.33
C ILE A 129 -9.58 1.80 10.30
N THR A 130 -9.16 2.76 9.48
CA THR A 130 -9.86 4.05 9.35
C THR A 130 -11.27 3.86 8.78
N SER A 131 -11.43 3.06 7.73
CA SER A 131 -12.74 2.81 7.11
C SER A 131 -13.65 1.99 8.01
N TYR A 132 -13.09 1.01 8.74
CA TYR A 132 -13.83 0.16 9.67
C TYR A 132 -14.41 0.99 10.83
N TYR A 133 -13.56 1.74 11.55
CA TYR A 133 -14.05 2.57 12.65
C TYR A 133 -14.86 3.78 12.18
N GLY A 134 -14.61 4.25 10.95
CA GLY A 134 -15.50 5.23 10.29
C GLY A 134 -16.92 4.70 10.11
N LEU A 135 -17.09 3.43 9.71
CA LEU A 135 -18.40 2.79 9.60
C LEU A 135 -19.03 2.55 10.97
N VAL A 136 -18.27 2.06 11.96
CA VAL A 136 -18.79 1.86 13.34
C VAL A 136 -19.28 3.18 13.92
N THR A 137 -18.51 4.27 13.77
CA THR A 137 -18.90 5.61 14.23
C THR A 137 -20.16 6.10 13.52
N ALA A 138 -20.25 5.90 12.19
CA ALA A 138 -21.46 6.26 11.43
C ALA A 138 -22.70 5.50 11.92
N GLN A 139 -22.58 4.21 12.26
CA GLN A 139 -23.68 3.41 12.82
C GLN A 139 -24.11 3.89 14.22
N ARG A 140 -23.16 4.28 15.08
CA ARG A 140 -23.47 4.86 16.39
C ARG A 140 -24.17 6.21 16.24
N ARG A 141 -23.69 7.07 15.36
CA ARG A 141 -24.36 8.35 15.05
C ARG A 141 -25.77 8.16 14.52
N LEU A 142 -26.01 7.15 13.67
CA LEU A 142 -27.35 6.80 13.22
C LEU A 142 -28.25 6.42 14.40
N LYS A 143 -27.75 5.60 15.33
CA LYS A 143 -28.50 5.23 16.56
C LYS A 143 -28.78 6.45 17.44
N ASN A 144 -27.82 7.37 17.58
CA ASN A 144 -28.03 8.61 18.32
C ASN A 144 -29.04 9.54 17.64
N ALA A 145 -29.01 9.67 16.29
CA ALA A 145 -29.97 10.45 15.53
C ALA A 145 -31.41 9.88 15.65
N GLN A 146 -31.54 8.55 15.62
CA GLN A 146 -32.83 7.90 15.86
C GLN A 146 -33.37 8.25 17.25
N ARG A 147 -32.53 8.13 18.29
CA ARG A 147 -32.91 8.49 19.67
C ARG A 147 -33.29 9.97 19.78
N SER A 148 -32.54 10.87 19.15
CA SER A 148 -32.83 12.33 19.14
C SER A 148 -34.15 12.64 18.45
N LEU A 149 -34.52 11.92 17.40
CA LEU A 149 -35.83 12.04 16.75
C LEU A 149 -36.96 11.56 17.67
N ASP A 150 -36.78 10.45 18.37
CA ASP A 150 -37.80 9.90 19.29
C ASP A 150 -38.00 10.83 20.51
N GLU A 151 -36.91 11.46 21.02
CA GLU A 151 -36.97 12.51 22.04
C GLU A 151 -37.73 13.74 21.55
N ALA A 152 -37.50 14.19 20.30
CA ALA A 152 -38.19 15.34 19.71
C ALA A 152 -39.68 15.05 19.44
N ARG A 153 -40.03 13.84 19.01
CA ARG A 153 -41.43 13.41 18.85
C ARG A 153 -42.17 13.39 20.21
N THR A 154 -41.51 12.85 21.23
CA THR A 154 -42.08 12.84 22.59
C THR A 154 -42.31 14.25 23.09
N PHE A 155 -41.39 15.16 22.88
CA PHE A 155 -41.50 16.55 23.26
C PHE A 155 -42.62 17.28 22.50
N GLU A 156 -42.75 17.08 21.19
CA GLU A 156 -43.91 17.62 20.43
C GLU A 156 -45.25 17.12 20.94
N ASP A 157 -45.36 15.84 21.28
CA ASP A 157 -46.61 15.28 21.83
C ASP A 157 -46.95 15.88 23.19
N ILE A 158 -45.99 16.03 24.08
CA ILE A 158 -46.18 16.67 25.39
C ILE A 158 -46.63 18.12 25.20
N THR A 159 -45.92 18.92 24.38
CA THR A 159 -46.21 20.33 24.17
C THR A 159 -47.59 20.53 23.52
N ARG A 160 -48.00 19.65 22.60
CA ARG A 160 -49.33 19.66 21.99
C ARG A 160 -50.45 19.39 23.01
N LYS A 161 -50.22 18.45 23.91
CA LYS A 161 -51.19 18.15 24.99
C LYS A 161 -51.34 19.34 25.96
N GLN A 162 -50.23 19.99 26.32
CA GLN A 162 -50.25 21.19 27.18
C GLN A 162 -50.93 22.39 26.48
N GLU A 163 -50.74 22.58 25.14
CA GLU A 163 -51.49 23.60 24.37
C GLU A 163 -52.98 23.35 24.41
N GLN A 164 -53.42 22.09 24.23
CA GLN A 164 -54.84 21.70 24.29
C GLN A 164 -55.42 21.93 25.69
N GLY A 165 -54.60 21.78 26.74
CA GLY A 165 -54.97 22.11 28.12
C GLY A 165 -54.91 23.60 28.45
N GLY A 166 -54.38 24.44 27.54
CA GLY A 166 -54.20 25.88 27.80
C GLY A 166 -52.97 26.22 28.62
N GLU A 167 -52.07 25.25 28.83
CA GLU A 167 -50.85 25.39 29.67
C GLU A 167 -49.60 25.81 28.86
N ALA A 168 -49.62 25.61 27.53
CA ALA A 168 -48.51 26.00 26.65
C ALA A 168 -49.01 26.90 25.50
N ALA A 169 -48.13 27.77 25.02
CA ALA A 169 -48.40 28.63 23.87
C ALA A 169 -48.33 27.89 22.53
N ARG A 170 -49.12 28.30 21.57
CA ARG A 170 -49.04 27.79 20.18
C ARG A 170 -47.63 27.90 19.59
N ALA A 171 -46.88 28.94 19.98
CA ALA A 171 -45.47 29.14 19.57
C ALA A 171 -44.54 27.99 20.00
N ASP A 172 -44.78 27.38 21.17
CA ASP A 172 -43.99 26.27 21.70
C ASP A 172 -44.25 25.01 20.88
N VAL A 173 -45.51 24.74 20.48
CA VAL A 173 -45.85 23.62 19.57
C VAL A 173 -45.15 23.78 18.21
N VAL A 174 -45.13 25.01 17.64
CA VAL A 174 -44.44 25.30 16.38
C VAL A 174 -42.95 25.07 16.56
N LYS A 175 -42.35 25.46 17.67
CA LYS A 175 -40.92 25.22 17.97
C LYS A 175 -40.62 23.71 18.05
N ALA A 176 -41.44 22.94 18.74
CA ALA A 176 -41.29 21.48 18.83
C ALA A 176 -41.41 20.82 17.45
N GLN A 177 -42.35 21.25 16.60
CA GLN A 177 -42.48 20.77 15.21
C GLN A 177 -41.26 21.08 14.34
N ILE A 178 -40.70 22.27 14.46
CA ILE A 178 -39.47 22.64 13.75
C ILE A 178 -38.34 21.71 14.19
N THR A 179 -38.14 21.49 15.49
CA THR A 179 -37.14 20.59 16.05
C THR A 179 -37.29 19.18 15.53
N ARG A 180 -38.49 18.61 15.59
CA ARG A 180 -38.76 17.26 15.02
C ARG A 180 -38.38 17.17 13.55
N THR A 181 -38.81 18.15 12.73
CA THR A 181 -38.50 18.16 11.30
C THR A 181 -36.99 18.28 11.04
N GLN A 182 -36.23 19.00 11.90
CA GLN A 182 -34.76 19.04 11.84
C GLN A 182 -34.15 17.66 12.14
N ARG A 183 -34.62 16.96 13.18
CA ARG A 183 -34.15 15.61 13.54
C ARG A 183 -34.52 14.57 12.48
N GLU A 184 -35.64 14.70 11.78
CA GLU A 184 -35.99 13.83 10.65
C GLU A 184 -34.97 13.97 9.49
N ARG A 185 -34.58 15.22 9.17
CA ARG A 185 -33.53 15.45 8.16
C ARG A 185 -32.17 14.91 8.58
N GLU A 186 -31.79 15.14 9.84
CA GLU A 186 -30.53 14.62 10.41
C GLU A 186 -30.48 13.08 10.38
N LEU A 187 -31.60 12.41 10.67
CA LEU A 187 -31.70 10.96 10.55
C LEU A 187 -31.49 10.51 9.09
N ALA A 188 -32.11 11.16 8.11
CA ALA A 188 -31.92 10.82 6.71
C ALA A 188 -30.47 11.03 6.24
N GLU A 189 -29.82 12.10 6.69
CA GLU A 189 -28.42 12.38 6.41
C GLU A 189 -27.48 11.34 7.04
N THR A 190 -27.74 10.94 8.28
CA THR A 190 -26.94 9.91 8.95
C THR A 190 -27.13 8.53 8.33
N GLN A 191 -28.34 8.18 7.85
CA GLN A 191 -28.58 6.97 7.07
C GLN A 191 -27.74 6.95 5.79
N ALA A 192 -27.73 8.05 5.04
CA ALA A 192 -26.91 8.17 3.85
C ALA A 192 -25.39 8.08 4.16
N ASN A 193 -24.95 8.61 5.31
CA ASN A 193 -23.56 8.54 5.73
C ASN A 193 -23.13 7.12 6.11
N VAL A 194 -24.01 6.31 6.72
CA VAL A 194 -23.77 4.88 6.96
C VAL A 194 -23.57 4.13 5.64
N GLU A 195 -24.43 4.36 4.63
CA GLU A 195 -24.27 3.70 3.33
C GLU A 195 -22.97 4.13 2.62
N LYS A 196 -22.60 5.42 2.70
CA LYS A 196 -21.31 5.91 2.17
C LYS A 196 -20.12 5.24 2.88
N ALA A 197 -20.13 5.18 4.21
CA ALA A 197 -19.07 4.54 4.99
C ALA A 197 -18.98 3.03 4.71
N LYS A 198 -20.13 2.37 4.52
CA LYS A 198 -20.21 0.96 4.13
C LYS A 198 -19.59 0.72 2.76
N LEU A 199 -19.93 1.54 1.77
CA LEU A 199 -19.32 1.47 0.44
C LEU A 199 -17.81 1.74 0.49
N ALA A 200 -17.36 2.71 1.28
CA ALA A 200 -15.93 3.02 1.44
C ALA A 200 -15.13 1.82 2.00
N LEU A 201 -15.68 1.10 2.97
CA LEU A 201 -15.08 -0.14 3.47
C LEU A 201 -15.18 -1.27 2.45
N ALA A 202 -16.34 -1.44 1.78
CA ALA A 202 -16.56 -2.50 0.79
C ALA A 202 -15.54 -2.45 -0.36
N VAL A 203 -15.22 -1.26 -0.89
CA VAL A 203 -14.20 -1.07 -1.94
C VAL A 203 -12.83 -1.63 -1.53
N VAL A 204 -12.52 -1.63 -0.24
CA VAL A 204 -11.22 -2.09 0.26
C VAL A 204 -11.20 -3.60 0.50
N ILE A 205 -12.34 -4.19 0.93
CA ILE A 205 -12.39 -5.58 1.44
C ILE A 205 -13.11 -6.57 0.53
N PHE A 206 -13.84 -6.12 -0.50
CA PHE A 206 -14.60 -6.99 -1.40
C PHE A 206 -14.31 -6.71 -2.87
N GLN A 207 -14.48 -7.74 -3.71
CA GLN A 207 -14.54 -7.59 -5.17
C GLN A 207 -15.94 -7.15 -5.63
N ASP A 208 -17.00 -7.68 -5.00
CA ASP A 208 -18.37 -7.31 -5.28
C ASP A 208 -18.88 -6.33 -4.21
N LEU A 209 -19.15 -5.10 -4.62
CA LEU A 209 -19.63 -4.02 -3.75
C LEU A 209 -21.05 -4.24 -3.21
N ASN A 210 -21.82 -5.16 -3.82
CA ASN A 210 -23.20 -5.43 -3.44
C ASN A 210 -23.32 -6.50 -2.35
N GLN A 211 -22.22 -7.08 -1.88
CA GLN A 211 -22.25 -8.09 -0.84
C GLN A 211 -22.79 -7.51 0.47
N PRO A 212 -23.89 -8.07 1.04
CA PRO A 212 -24.43 -7.58 2.30
C PRO A 212 -23.50 -7.98 3.46
N PHE A 213 -23.13 -7.00 4.28
CA PHE A 213 -22.33 -7.23 5.48
C PHE A 213 -22.67 -6.25 6.60
N THR A 214 -22.30 -6.63 7.82
CA THR A 214 -22.33 -5.81 9.02
C THR A 214 -20.96 -5.84 9.69
N VAL A 215 -20.62 -4.79 10.44
CA VAL A 215 -19.37 -4.75 11.22
C VAL A 215 -19.67 -4.92 12.70
N VAL A 216 -18.73 -5.51 13.43
CA VAL A 216 -18.80 -5.65 14.88
C VAL A 216 -18.40 -4.32 15.53
N ASP A 217 -19.23 -3.82 16.45
CA ASP A 217 -18.89 -2.64 17.24
C ASP A 217 -18.05 -3.05 18.45
N ASP A 218 -16.74 -2.81 18.35
CA ASP A 218 -15.74 -3.08 19.40
C ASP A 218 -15.13 -1.79 20.00
N LEU A 219 -15.81 -0.64 19.81
CA LEU A 219 -15.37 0.64 20.37
C LEU A 219 -15.52 0.65 21.91
N GLN A 220 -14.50 0.17 22.59
CA GLN A 220 -14.41 0.19 24.06
C GLN A 220 -13.10 0.88 24.48
N PRO A 221 -13.05 1.56 25.65
CA PRO A 221 -11.85 2.15 26.18
C PRO A 221 -10.94 1.06 26.77
N ASP A 222 -10.17 0.35 25.90
CA ASP A 222 -9.28 -0.73 26.30
C ASP A 222 -7.87 -0.22 26.68
N ALA A 223 -7.12 -1.13 27.28
CA ALA A 223 -5.69 -1.19 27.68
C ALA A 223 -4.84 0.11 27.72
N PRO A 224 -3.95 0.25 28.68
CA PRO A 224 -3.02 1.40 28.77
C PRO A 224 -2.12 1.50 27.55
N VAL A 225 -1.85 2.74 27.11
CA VAL A 225 -0.89 3.01 26.03
C VAL A 225 0.52 2.56 26.46
N THR A 226 1.21 1.80 25.62
CA THR A 226 2.60 1.38 25.83
C THR A 226 3.50 2.61 25.95
N PRO A 227 4.53 2.61 26.84
CA PRO A 227 5.46 3.75 26.98
C PRO A 227 6.23 4.06 25.69
N VAL A 228 6.51 5.37 25.43
CA VAL A 228 7.20 5.86 24.22
C VAL A 228 8.50 5.11 23.92
N PRO A 229 9.43 4.87 24.89
CA PRO A 229 10.69 4.20 24.58
C PRO A 229 10.50 2.78 24.03
N GLU A 230 9.48 2.07 24.49
CA GLU A 230 9.19 0.71 24.01
C GLU A 230 8.55 0.74 22.60
N ILE A 231 7.64 1.69 22.35
CA ILE A 231 7.07 1.92 21.02
C ILE A 231 8.18 2.27 20.03
N GLN A 232 9.08 3.20 20.40
CA GLN A 232 10.18 3.63 19.55
C GLN A 232 11.13 2.49 19.21
N LYS A 233 11.50 1.67 20.21
CA LYS A 233 12.35 0.49 20.02
C LYS A 233 11.72 -0.51 19.03
N GLN A 234 10.44 -0.84 19.23
CA GLN A 234 9.71 -1.75 18.35
C GLN A 234 9.52 -1.16 16.95
N ALA A 235 9.20 0.13 16.84
CA ALA A 235 9.03 0.83 15.56
C ALA A 235 10.32 0.82 14.74
N LEU A 236 11.47 1.12 15.35
CA LEU A 236 12.77 1.09 14.67
C LEU A 236 13.15 -0.33 14.22
N ALA A 237 12.95 -1.33 15.09
CA ALA A 237 13.28 -2.73 14.78
C ALA A 237 12.43 -3.30 13.64
N ASN A 238 11.15 -2.94 13.60
CA ASN A 238 10.17 -3.52 12.67
C ASN A 238 9.87 -2.66 11.44
N SER A 239 10.42 -1.43 11.33
CA SER A 239 10.07 -0.51 10.25
C SER A 239 10.44 -1.04 8.86
N PRO A 240 9.48 -1.24 7.95
CA PRO A 240 9.76 -1.56 6.56
C PRO A 240 10.29 -0.35 5.79
N ASP A 241 9.92 0.89 6.18
CA ASP A 241 10.45 2.12 5.59
C ASP A 241 11.95 2.21 5.79
N LEU A 242 12.43 1.90 7.01
CA LEU A 242 13.85 1.86 7.32
C LEU A 242 14.56 0.76 6.53
N ARG A 243 13.97 -0.44 6.44
CA ARG A 243 14.53 -1.55 5.65
C ARG A 243 14.57 -1.21 4.16
N ALA A 244 13.56 -0.56 3.63
CA ALA A 244 13.53 -0.12 2.22
C ALA A 244 14.64 0.91 1.95
N ALA A 245 14.78 1.92 2.82
CA ALA A 245 15.81 2.95 2.68
C ALA A 245 17.23 2.38 2.81
N GLN A 246 17.48 1.46 3.76
CA GLN A 246 18.76 0.77 3.91
C GLN A 246 19.11 -0.07 2.68
N SER A 247 18.14 -0.83 2.15
CA SER A 247 18.34 -1.64 0.94
C SER A 247 18.59 -0.77 -0.30
N SER A 248 17.90 0.38 -0.42
CA SER A 248 18.14 1.35 -1.48
C SER A 248 19.54 1.99 -1.39
N MET A 249 20.02 2.28 -0.18
CA MET A 249 21.39 2.77 0.03
C MET A 249 22.42 1.70 -0.33
N GLN A 250 22.19 0.43 -0.01
CA GLN A 250 23.05 -0.68 -0.42
C GLN A 250 23.06 -0.84 -1.94
N GLN A 251 21.90 -0.77 -2.59
CA GLN A 251 21.76 -0.80 -4.05
C GLN A 251 22.60 0.30 -4.70
N ALA A 252 22.49 1.54 -4.21
CA ALA A 252 23.28 2.67 -4.72
C ALA A 252 24.79 2.49 -4.48
N SER A 253 25.18 1.88 -3.35
CA SER A 253 26.59 1.55 -3.05
C SER A 253 27.17 0.53 -4.04
N PHE A 254 26.40 -0.51 -4.40
CA PHE A 254 26.80 -1.45 -5.46
C PHE A 254 26.79 -0.79 -6.84
N GLY A 255 25.93 0.21 -7.08
CA GLY A 255 25.94 1.03 -8.28
C GLY A 255 27.28 1.76 -8.50
N ILE A 256 27.93 2.26 -7.43
CA ILE A 256 29.28 2.85 -7.53
C ILE A 256 30.29 1.78 -7.95
N THR A 257 30.21 0.56 -7.40
CA THR A 257 31.10 -0.54 -7.77
C THR A 257 30.90 -0.94 -9.23
N ALA A 258 29.63 -1.02 -9.70
CA ALA A 258 29.32 -1.29 -11.09
C ALA A 258 29.86 -0.19 -12.04
N ALA A 259 29.69 1.08 -11.66
CA ALA A 259 30.23 2.20 -12.46
C ALA A 259 31.77 2.19 -12.52
N ARG A 260 32.44 1.87 -11.40
CA ARG A 260 33.92 1.74 -11.35
C ARG A 260 34.43 0.55 -12.14
N ALA A 261 33.66 -0.52 -12.26
CA ALA A 261 34.02 -1.67 -13.11
C ALA A 261 34.20 -1.29 -14.57
N GLY A 262 33.63 -0.19 -15.04
CA GLY A 262 33.89 0.37 -16.38
C GLY A 262 35.32 0.89 -16.63
N TYR A 263 36.19 0.89 -15.61
CA TYR A 263 37.63 1.13 -15.75
C TYR A 263 38.44 -0.16 -15.82
N LEU A 264 37.84 -1.29 -15.51
CA LEU A 264 38.54 -2.57 -15.41
C LEU A 264 38.42 -3.37 -16.72
N PRO A 265 39.43 -4.20 -17.06
CA PRO A 265 39.31 -5.07 -18.21
C PRO A 265 38.23 -6.14 -17.98
N THR A 266 37.63 -6.58 -19.10
CA THR A 266 36.75 -7.76 -19.15
C THR A 266 37.44 -8.90 -19.88
N PHE A 267 37.21 -10.13 -19.42
CA PHE A 267 37.76 -11.33 -20.01
C PHE A 267 36.61 -12.20 -20.50
N SER A 268 36.58 -12.51 -21.80
CA SER A 268 35.62 -13.47 -22.35
C SER A 268 36.33 -14.67 -23.00
N VAL A 269 35.65 -15.78 -23.01
CA VAL A 269 36.04 -16.98 -23.74
C VAL A 269 34.82 -17.38 -24.58
N ASP A 270 35.08 -17.53 -25.87
CA ASP A 270 34.12 -17.95 -26.87
C ASP A 270 34.56 -19.30 -27.44
N TYR A 271 33.63 -20.23 -27.51
CA TYR A 271 33.82 -21.53 -28.15
C TYR A 271 32.77 -21.69 -29.24
N PHE A 272 33.26 -21.95 -30.45
CA PHE A 272 32.43 -22.17 -31.62
C PHE A 272 32.65 -23.61 -32.14
N TYR A 273 31.58 -24.29 -32.50
CA TYR A 273 31.63 -25.58 -33.13
C TYR A 273 30.60 -25.64 -34.26
N GLY A 274 31.08 -25.84 -35.50
CA GLY A 274 30.20 -25.83 -36.64
C GLY A 274 30.95 -25.70 -37.99
N ILE A 275 30.24 -25.15 -38.97
CA ILE A 275 30.71 -24.84 -40.30
C ILE A 275 30.77 -23.34 -40.46
N ASP A 276 31.93 -22.81 -40.89
CA ASP A 276 32.12 -21.42 -41.34
C ASP A 276 32.94 -21.51 -42.64
N ALA A 277 32.25 -21.70 -43.77
CA ALA A 277 32.89 -22.03 -45.04
C ALA A 277 32.07 -21.52 -46.25
N HIS A 278 32.73 -21.50 -47.41
CA HIS A 278 32.12 -21.11 -48.68
C HIS A 278 31.11 -22.15 -49.21
N GLU A 279 31.07 -23.35 -48.65
CA GLU A 279 30.14 -24.40 -49.01
C GLU A 279 29.42 -24.97 -47.78
N TYR A 280 28.10 -25.22 -47.89
CA TYR A 280 27.30 -25.86 -46.87
C TYR A 280 27.50 -27.39 -46.92
N ALA A 281 28.70 -27.85 -46.57
CA ALA A 281 29.10 -29.24 -46.57
C ALA A 281 30.07 -29.53 -45.42
N VAL A 282 30.05 -30.73 -44.85
CA VAL A 282 31.01 -31.17 -43.83
C VAL A 282 32.42 -31.31 -44.40
N ARG A 283 32.51 -31.56 -45.69
CA ARG A 283 33.76 -31.58 -46.45
C ARG A 283 33.54 -30.91 -47.80
N ASP A 284 34.53 -30.19 -48.25
CA ASP A 284 34.56 -29.63 -49.60
C ASP A 284 34.87 -30.71 -50.68
N PRO A 285 34.74 -30.42 -51.97
CA PRO A 285 35.06 -31.32 -53.07
C PRO A 285 36.51 -31.80 -53.09
N GLU A 286 37.43 -31.02 -52.55
CA GLU A 286 38.86 -31.31 -52.42
C GLU A 286 39.16 -32.23 -51.20
N GLY A 287 38.16 -32.51 -50.35
CA GLY A 287 38.25 -33.40 -49.19
C GLY A 287 38.66 -32.70 -47.89
N HIS A 288 38.78 -31.39 -47.87
CA HIS A 288 39.03 -30.63 -46.65
C HIS A 288 37.76 -30.61 -45.75
N ARG A 289 37.99 -30.51 -44.46
CA ARG A 289 36.89 -30.56 -43.48
C ARG A 289 36.44 -29.12 -43.13
N ASN A 290 35.20 -28.80 -43.47
CA ASN A 290 34.55 -27.55 -43.13
C ASN A 290 33.99 -27.53 -41.70
N LEU A 291 33.70 -28.71 -41.13
CA LEU A 291 33.24 -28.82 -39.73
C LEU A 291 34.47 -28.79 -38.82
N GLY A 292 34.46 -27.79 -37.91
CA GLY A 292 35.57 -27.56 -37.01
C GLY A 292 35.14 -26.92 -35.69
N ASN A 293 36.15 -26.55 -34.87
CA ASN A 293 35.93 -25.77 -33.64
C ASN A 293 36.97 -24.64 -33.55
N VAL A 294 36.57 -23.56 -32.87
CA VAL A 294 37.43 -22.45 -32.54
C VAL A 294 37.24 -22.10 -31.04
N VAL A 295 38.36 -21.86 -30.37
CA VAL A 295 38.36 -21.29 -29.01
C VAL A 295 39.03 -19.91 -29.11
N GLN A 296 38.27 -18.88 -28.69
CA GLN A 296 38.77 -17.51 -28.71
C GLN A 296 38.74 -16.93 -27.29
N GLY A 297 39.89 -16.45 -26.81
CA GLY A 297 39.98 -15.69 -25.58
C GLY A 297 40.14 -14.19 -25.93
N THR A 298 39.24 -13.36 -25.38
CA THR A 298 39.30 -11.92 -25.64
C THR A 298 39.49 -11.15 -24.33
N VAL A 299 40.43 -10.21 -24.30
CA VAL A 299 40.63 -9.24 -23.21
C VAL A 299 40.31 -7.87 -23.74
N THR A 300 39.25 -7.27 -23.22
CA THR A 300 38.88 -5.90 -23.60
C THR A 300 39.28 -4.93 -22.51
N VAL A 301 40.17 -4.00 -22.80
CA VAL A 301 40.66 -2.97 -21.89
C VAL A 301 40.12 -1.61 -22.32
N PRO A 302 39.29 -0.93 -21.50
CA PRO A 302 38.82 0.41 -21.82
C PRO A 302 39.98 1.43 -21.67
N VAL A 303 40.46 2.00 -22.77
CA VAL A 303 41.58 2.95 -22.74
C VAL A 303 41.10 4.39 -22.62
N TRP A 304 40.10 4.77 -23.41
CA TRP A 304 39.62 6.15 -23.47
C TRP A 304 38.14 6.22 -23.84
N ASN A 305 37.37 7.04 -23.11
CA ASN A 305 35.92 7.23 -23.36
C ASN A 305 35.46 8.67 -23.07
N TRP A 306 36.32 9.64 -23.24
CA TRP A 306 35.99 11.08 -23.09
C TRP A 306 35.41 11.44 -21.71
N GLY A 307 35.77 10.69 -20.67
CA GLY A 307 35.34 10.91 -19.30
C GLY A 307 33.96 10.35 -18.96
N ALA A 308 33.31 9.57 -19.85
CA ALA A 308 32.00 8.99 -19.62
C ALA A 308 31.97 8.09 -18.40
N THR A 309 32.98 7.21 -18.19
CA THR A 309 33.05 6.36 -16.98
C THR A 309 33.19 7.19 -15.70
N GLY A 310 34.02 8.27 -15.73
CA GLY A 310 34.15 9.19 -14.59
C GLY A 310 32.82 9.89 -14.25
N SER A 311 32.05 10.28 -15.27
CA SER A 311 30.72 10.85 -15.08
C SER A 311 29.74 9.84 -14.47
N LYS A 312 29.73 8.58 -14.95
CA LYS A 312 28.91 7.50 -14.37
C LYS A 312 29.25 7.25 -12.89
N VAL A 313 30.52 7.27 -12.51
CA VAL A 313 30.95 7.12 -11.13
C VAL A 313 30.45 8.28 -10.27
N ARG A 314 30.57 9.54 -10.73
CA ARG A 314 30.04 10.70 -10.02
C ARG A 314 28.51 10.63 -9.88
N GLN A 315 27.81 10.23 -10.93
CA GLN A 315 26.36 10.02 -10.88
C GLN A 315 25.98 8.99 -9.84
N ALA A 316 26.62 7.83 -9.79
CA ALA A 316 26.39 6.79 -8.80
C ALA A 316 26.71 7.26 -7.36
N GLN A 317 27.75 8.10 -7.19
CA GLN A 317 28.04 8.71 -5.88
C GLN A 317 26.93 9.66 -5.43
N LEU A 318 26.39 10.49 -6.33
CA LEU A 318 25.25 11.37 -6.03
C LEU A 318 23.99 10.58 -5.68
N GLN A 319 23.71 9.48 -6.41
CA GLN A 319 22.61 8.57 -6.08
C GLN A 319 22.77 7.94 -4.69
N ARG A 320 23.99 7.54 -4.32
CA ARG A 320 24.25 7.06 -2.96
C ARG A 320 24.02 8.15 -1.92
N GLN A 321 24.50 9.37 -2.17
CA GLN A 321 24.29 10.50 -1.25
C GLN A 321 22.81 10.79 -1.08
N GLN A 322 22.02 10.75 -2.15
CA GLN A 322 20.56 10.88 -2.08
C GLN A 322 19.95 9.78 -1.20
N ALA A 323 20.29 8.52 -1.45
CA ALA A 323 19.77 7.39 -0.66
C ALA A 323 20.15 7.48 0.84
N GLU A 324 21.31 8.07 1.18
CA GLU A 324 21.73 8.33 2.55
C GLU A 324 20.88 9.42 3.21
N LEU A 325 20.51 10.48 2.49
CA LEU A 325 19.58 11.50 2.96
C LEU A 325 18.19 10.91 3.20
N ASP A 326 17.69 10.07 2.28
CA ASP A 326 16.41 9.39 2.41
C ASP A 326 16.39 8.47 3.64
N LEU A 327 17.48 7.76 3.92
CA LEU A 327 17.61 6.92 5.12
C LEU A 327 17.53 7.75 6.40
N ARG A 328 18.25 8.87 6.48
CA ARG A 328 18.20 9.78 7.61
C ARG A 328 16.81 10.41 7.79
N PHE A 329 16.13 10.69 6.67
CA PHE A 329 14.76 11.20 6.71
C PHE A 329 13.80 10.14 7.25
N ALA A 330 13.89 8.89 6.78
CA ALA A 330 13.07 7.78 7.27
C ALA A 330 13.23 7.56 8.79
N GLN A 331 14.46 7.65 9.32
CA GLN A 331 14.71 7.56 10.77
C GLN A 331 13.97 8.65 11.54
N ARG A 332 14.13 9.92 11.13
CA ARG A 332 13.45 11.06 11.77
C ARG A 332 11.93 10.96 11.68
N GLN A 333 11.41 10.45 10.55
CA GLN A 333 9.97 10.28 10.36
C GLN A 333 9.38 9.24 11.32
N ILE A 334 10.11 8.15 11.60
CA ILE A 334 9.68 7.15 12.60
C ILE A 334 9.60 7.77 13.99
N GLU A 335 10.60 8.57 14.39
CA GLU A 335 10.60 9.27 15.68
C GLU A 335 9.42 10.25 15.78
N ALA A 336 9.20 11.05 14.73
CA ALA A 336 8.09 11.99 14.68
C ALA A 336 6.73 11.26 14.77
N ASN A 337 6.54 10.20 13.97
CA ASN A 337 5.30 9.42 13.97
C ASN A 337 5.07 8.75 15.34
N THR A 338 6.13 8.22 15.98
CA THR A 338 6.03 7.63 17.31
C THR A 338 5.50 8.62 18.33
N ASN A 339 6.08 9.81 18.36
CA ASN A 339 5.66 10.86 19.29
C ASN A 339 4.24 11.36 19.00
N THR A 340 3.90 11.56 17.72
CA THR A 340 2.57 12.03 17.31
C THR A 340 1.49 11.01 17.70
N TYR A 341 1.66 9.74 17.34
CA TYR A 341 0.64 8.71 17.64
C TYR A 341 0.51 8.44 19.13
N TYR A 342 1.61 8.52 19.88
CA TYR A 342 1.57 8.40 21.34
C TYR A 342 0.80 9.57 21.97
N LEU A 343 1.10 10.82 21.58
CA LEU A 343 0.38 12.00 22.07
C LEU A 343 -1.11 11.91 21.75
N GLU A 344 -1.46 11.52 20.51
CA GLU A 344 -2.86 11.33 20.12
C GLU A 344 -3.55 10.28 20.99
N ALA A 345 -2.92 9.12 21.21
CA ALA A 345 -3.48 8.08 22.06
C ALA A 345 -3.62 8.51 23.51
N GLN A 346 -2.64 9.25 24.06
CA GLN A 346 -2.66 9.74 25.42
C GLN A 346 -3.74 10.80 25.62
N ILE A 347 -3.85 11.78 24.72
CA ILE A 347 -4.86 12.83 24.78
C ILE A 347 -6.25 12.23 24.64
N ALA A 348 -6.45 11.38 23.64
CA ALA A 348 -7.73 10.74 23.40
C ALA A 348 -8.19 9.92 24.63
N ARG A 349 -7.27 9.17 25.26
CA ARG A 349 -7.56 8.41 26.47
C ARG A 349 -8.00 9.26 27.64
N VAL A 350 -7.30 10.37 27.91
CA VAL A 350 -7.64 11.29 29.01
C VAL A 350 -9.00 11.95 28.76
N GLN A 351 -9.31 12.26 27.50
CA GLN A 351 -10.57 12.89 27.12
C GLN A 351 -11.78 11.96 27.23
N ILE A 352 -11.63 10.64 27.05
CA ILE A 352 -12.75 9.68 27.08
C ILE A 352 -13.54 9.79 28.39
N GLU A 353 -12.88 9.86 29.55
CA GLU A 353 -13.58 9.93 30.84
C GLU A 353 -14.34 11.25 31.00
N SER A 354 -13.76 12.35 30.56
CA SER A 354 -14.42 13.67 30.54
C SER A 354 -15.62 13.68 29.60
N LEU A 355 -15.49 13.10 28.38
CA LEU A 355 -16.56 13.02 27.39
C LEU A 355 -17.70 12.11 27.89
N ARG A 356 -17.37 10.99 28.54
CA ARG A 356 -18.34 10.09 29.16
C ARG A 356 -19.14 10.80 30.25
N THR A 357 -18.45 11.51 31.15
CA THR A 357 -19.09 12.29 32.21
C THR A 357 -19.97 13.37 31.61
N SER A 358 -19.49 14.10 30.60
CA SER A 358 -20.26 15.12 29.89
C SER A 358 -21.54 14.58 29.26
N ALA A 359 -21.45 13.41 28.60
CA ALA A 359 -22.62 12.75 28.00
C ALA A 359 -23.65 12.34 29.07
N SER A 360 -23.19 11.78 30.21
CA SER A 360 -24.07 11.40 31.32
C SER A 360 -24.74 12.61 31.96
N LEU A 361 -24.01 13.71 32.20
CA LEU A 361 -24.56 14.95 32.76
C LEU A 361 -25.55 15.62 31.79
N ALA A 362 -25.26 15.61 30.48
CA ALA A 362 -26.16 16.18 29.48
C ALA A 362 -27.49 15.37 29.37
N GLU A 363 -27.43 14.04 29.48
CA GLU A 363 -28.63 13.18 29.52
C GLU A 363 -29.47 13.45 30.78
N GLU A 364 -28.82 13.59 31.94
CA GLU A 364 -29.51 13.93 33.18
C GLU A 364 -30.13 15.33 33.13
N SER A 365 -29.40 16.30 32.56
CA SER A 365 -29.91 17.67 32.33
C SER A 365 -31.15 17.64 31.45
N LEU A 366 -31.14 16.92 30.34
CA LEU A 366 -32.31 16.78 29.46
C LEU A 366 -33.51 16.17 30.21
N ARG A 367 -33.27 15.11 30.98
CA ARG A 367 -34.33 14.46 31.78
C ARG A 367 -34.96 15.42 32.78
N LEU A 368 -34.14 16.17 33.53
CA LEU A 368 -34.61 17.13 34.53
C LEU A 368 -35.32 18.34 33.89
N THR A 369 -34.78 18.86 32.77
CA THR A 369 -35.41 19.98 32.07
C THR A 369 -36.78 19.60 31.48
N LEU A 370 -36.92 18.37 30.98
CA LEU A 370 -38.22 17.87 30.50
C LEU A 370 -39.24 17.75 31.63
N LEU A 371 -38.84 17.28 32.83
CA LEU A 371 -39.72 17.20 34.00
C LEU A 371 -40.14 18.60 34.46
N ARG A 372 -39.22 19.58 34.52
CA ARG A 372 -39.53 20.98 34.83
C ARG A 372 -40.47 21.61 33.80
N TYR A 373 -40.30 21.30 32.50
CA TYR A 373 -41.20 21.76 31.46
C TYR A 373 -42.63 21.21 31.66
N GLN A 374 -42.74 19.92 31.99
CA GLN A 374 -44.04 19.31 32.31
C GLN A 374 -44.71 19.92 33.54
N ALA A 375 -43.92 20.42 34.50
CA ALA A 375 -44.40 21.13 35.69
C ALA A 375 -44.70 22.63 35.45
N GLY A 376 -44.43 23.14 34.22
CA GLY A 376 -44.59 24.59 33.92
C GLY A 376 -43.45 25.47 34.40
N GLU A 377 -42.33 24.90 34.85
CA GLU A 377 -41.18 25.60 35.44
C GLU A 377 -40.03 25.83 34.45
N ALA A 378 -40.09 25.31 33.23
CA ALA A 378 -39.12 25.51 32.18
C ALA A 378 -39.79 25.89 30.87
N THR A 379 -39.03 26.50 29.97
CA THR A 379 -39.49 26.92 28.63
C THR A 379 -39.26 25.82 27.60
N ALA A 380 -40.00 25.83 26.49
CA ALA A 380 -39.81 24.96 25.34
C ALA A 380 -38.40 25.13 24.73
N LEU A 381 -37.80 26.33 24.79
CA LEU A 381 -36.45 26.60 24.35
C LEU A 381 -35.41 25.86 25.20
N GLU A 382 -35.55 25.87 26.52
CA GLU A 382 -34.65 25.14 27.42
C GLU A 382 -34.67 23.62 27.14
N VAL A 383 -35.79 23.04 26.77
CA VAL A 383 -35.89 21.63 26.38
C VAL A 383 -35.16 21.36 25.07
N VAL A 384 -35.36 22.22 24.05
CA VAL A 384 -34.70 22.09 22.74
C VAL A 384 -33.19 22.21 22.89
N ASP A 385 -32.71 23.16 23.71
CA ASP A 385 -31.28 23.33 23.96
C ASP A 385 -30.68 22.13 24.72
N SER A 386 -31.41 21.59 25.69
CA SER A 386 -30.98 20.38 26.41
C SER A 386 -30.97 19.14 25.52
N GLN A 387 -31.92 19.00 24.58
CA GLN A 387 -31.91 17.93 23.56
C GLN A 387 -30.69 18.04 22.65
N SER A 388 -30.35 19.24 22.18
CA SER A 388 -29.16 19.45 21.34
C SER A 388 -27.89 19.13 22.10
N THR A 389 -27.74 19.64 23.34
CA THR A 389 -26.60 19.40 24.20
C THR A 389 -26.39 17.89 24.46
N ALA A 390 -27.47 17.14 24.72
CA ALA A 390 -27.40 15.70 24.94
C ALA A 390 -26.99 14.94 23.67
N ALA A 391 -27.54 15.32 22.50
CA ALA A 391 -27.16 14.73 21.21
C ALA A 391 -25.68 14.96 20.88
N ASP A 392 -25.20 16.21 21.04
CA ASP A 392 -23.81 16.59 20.78
C ASP A 392 -22.84 15.89 21.75
N ALA A 393 -23.19 15.77 23.03
CA ALA A 393 -22.35 15.09 24.01
C ALA A 393 -22.24 13.57 23.76
N ARG A 394 -23.32 12.90 23.32
CA ARG A 394 -23.28 11.49 22.91
C ARG A 394 -22.36 11.30 21.70
N ASN A 395 -22.54 12.12 20.67
CA ASN A 395 -21.71 12.06 19.46
C ASN A 395 -20.23 12.33 19.77
N ALA A 396 -19.95 13.31 20.62
CA ALA A 396 -18.58 13.62 21.04
C ALA A 396 -17.93 12.45 21.81
N TYR A 397 -18.69 11.72 22.63
CA TYR A 397 -18.18 10.55 23.33
C TYR A 397 -17.86 9.41 22.35
N ASP A 398 -18.74 9.10 21.39
CA ASP A 398 -18.49 8.09 20.37
C ASP A 398 -17.30 8.43 19.47
N ASP A 399 -17.16 9.70 19.09
CA ASP A 399 -16.00 10.21 18.33
C ASP A 399 -14.69 10.10 19.14
N GLY A 400 -14.75 10.35 20.45
CA GLY A 400 -13.62 10.19 21.36
C GLY A 400 -13.12 8.75 21.43
N LEU A 401 -14.04 7.79 21.51
CA LEU A 401 -13.73 6.36 21.46
C LEU A 401 -13.08 5.96 20.14
N ALA A 402 -13.65 6.40 19.02
CA ALA A 402 -13.11 6.12 17.69
C ALA A 402 -11.70 6.72 17.50
N ARG A 403 -11.49 7.97 17.94
CA ARG A 403 -10.18 8.63 17.92
C ARG A 403 -9.13 7.85 18.70
N TYR A 404 -9.49 7.33 19.88
CA TYR A 404 -8.57 6.52 20.68
C TYR A 404 -8.20 5.21 19.99
N ARG A 405 -9.18 4.49 19.43
CA ARG A 405 -8.94 3.23 18.70
C ARG A 405 -8.10 3.44 17.45
N LEU A 406 -8.33 4.53 16.71
CA LEU A 406 -7.51 4.90 15.56
C LEU A 406 -6.05 5.20 15.97
N ALA A 407 -5.85 5.93 17.06
CA ALA A 407 -4.51 6.21 17.58
C ALA A 407 -3.78 4.94 18.02
N GLN A 408 -4.47 4.01 18.71
CA GLN A 408 -3.93 2.68 19.05
C GLN A 408 -3.59 1.88 17.78
N GLY A 409 -4.48 1.82 16.80
CA GLY A 409 -4.25 1.14 15.54
C GLY A 409 -3.00 1.66 14.81
N ASN A 410 -2.79 2.97 14.81
CA ASN A 410 -1.59 3.58 14.24
C ASN A 410 -0.30 3.16 14.99
N ILE A 411 -0.34 3.06 16.32
CA ILE A 411 0.78 2.53 17.12
C ILE A 411 1.04 1.06 16.80
N GLU A 412 -0.01 0.25 16.68
CA GLU A 412 0.11 -1.18 16.35
C GLU A 412 0.68 -1.40 14.96
N ILE A 413 0.26 -0.59 13.97
CA ILE A 413 0.86 -0.57 12.63
C ILE A 413 2.33 -0.17 12.69
N LEU A 414 2.66 0.88 13.43
CA LEU A 414 4.03 1.39 13.55
C LEU A 414 4.96 0.35 14.20
N THR A 415 4.48 -0.38 15.21
CA THR A 415 5.24 -1.42 15.92
C THR A 415 5.27 -2.76 15.20
N GLY A 416 4.46 -2.95 14.14
CA GLY A 416 4.48 -4.14 13.29
C GLY A 416 3.56 -5.27 13.73
N ARG A 417 2.48 -4.97 14.45
CA ARG A 417 1.49 -5.97 14.87
C ARG A 417 0.48 -6.33 13.77
N TYR A 418 0.39 -5.57 12.66
CA TYR A 418 -0.51 -5.82 11.52
C TYR A 418 0.22 -6.15 10.22
#